data_801da1f01c55253bd2a980249cd93844
#
_entry.id   801da1f01c55253bd2a980249cd93844
#
_cell.length_a   1.000
_cell.length_b   1.000
_cell.length_c   1.000
_cell.angle_alpha   90.00
_cell.angle_beta   90.00
_cell.angle_gamma   90.00
#
_symmetry.space_group_name_H-M   'P 1'
#
loop_
_entity.id
_entity.type
_entity.pdbx_description
1 polymer ?
#
loop_
_entity_poly.entity_id
_entity_poly.type
_entity_poly.pdbx_seq_one_letter_code
_entity_poly.pdbx_strand_id
1 'polypeptide(L)'
;YTGRPVLADEGERIGLFNKVVAPEELMDTALEYAKILLGKSEMGLLLTKECLNAAMDGSSLDAQLHIENRSQTLCAAVGSFGNNASNFTNKDDKK
;
A
#
# COMPACT_ATOMS: atom_id res chain seq x y z
N TYR A 1 -2.77 -9.38 25.34
CA TYR A 1 -2.71 -9.52 26.80
C TYR A 1 -3.20 -10.89 27.26
N THR A 2 -4.18 -11.47 26.62
CA THR A 2 -4.72 -12.80 26.97
C THR A 2 -3.88 -13.96 26.47
N GLY A 3 -2.99 -13.75 25.50
CA GLY A 3 -2.15 -14.79 24.88
C GLY A 3 -2.94 -15.84 24.08
N ARG A 4 -4.21 -15.57 23.74
CA ARG A 4 -5.02 -16.51 22.97
C ARG A 4 -4.54 -16.58 21.51
N PRO A 5 -4.65 -17.74 20.82
CA PRO A 5 -4.35 -17.84 19.41
C PRO A 5 -5.38 -17.03 18.59
N VAL A 6 -4.91 -16.40 17.50
CA VAL A 6 -5.73 -15.73 16.48
C VAL A 6 -5.77 -16.65 15.27
N LEU A 7 -6.97 -17.10 14.89
CA LEU A 7 -7.17 -17.95 13.71
C LEU A 7 -7.08 -17.12 12.43
N ALA A 8 -6.88 -17.78 11.29
CA ALA A 8 -6.65 -17.13 10.00
C ALA A 8 -7.78 -16.16 9.61
N ASP A 9 -9.04 -16.62 9.67
CA ASP A 9 -10.22 -15.79 9.33
C ASP A 9 -10.38 -14.57 10.24
N GLU A 10 -10.07 -14.72 11.53
CA GLU A 10 -10.07 -13.60 12.45
C GLU A 10 -8.93 -12.63 12.09
N GLY A 11 -7.74 -13.14 11.77
CA GLY A 11 -6.59 -12.35 11.38
C GLY A 11 -6.85 -11.50 10.13
N GLU A 12 -7.52 -12.05 9.14
CA GLU A 12 -7.94 -11.28 7.95
C GLU A 12 -8.94 -10.20 8.33
N ARG A 13 -9.98 -10.53 9.10
CA ARG A 13 -11.01 -9.59 9.51
C ARG A 13 -10.49 -8.40 10.31
N ILE A 14 -9.49 -8.61 11.15
CA ILE A 14 -8.87 -7.54 11.96
C ILE A 14 -7.68 -6.85 11.28
N GLY A 15 -7.32 -7.25 10.05
CA GLY A 15 -6.23 -6.65 9.29
C GLY A 15 -4.82 -7.12 9.67
N LEU A 16 -4.71 -8.24 10.40
CA LEU A 16 -3.40 -8.86 10.70
C LEU A 16 -2.79 -9.51 9.45
N PHE A 17 -3.63 -10.09 8.60
CA PHE A 17 -3.27 -10.66 7.30
C PHE A 17 -4.00 -9.93 6.19
N ASN A 18 -3.34 -9.77 5.04
CA ASN A 18 -3.94 -9.10 3.87
C ASN A 18 -5.02 -9.96 3.22
N LYS A 19 -4.82 -11.28 3.17
CA LYS A 19 -5.75 -12.24 2.61
C LYS A 19 -5.49 -13.63 3.16
N VAL A 20 -6.55 -14.38 3.39
CA VAL A 20 -6.51 -15.79 3.73
C VAL A 20 -7.04 -16.58 2.52
N VAL A 21 -6.32 -17.62 2.12
CA VAL A 21 -6.64 -18.48 0.97
C VAL A 21 -6.35 -19.93 1.32
N ALA A 22 -6.82 -20.86 0.49
CA ALA A 22 -6.44 -22.25 0.61
C ALA A 22 -4.91 -22.43 0.42
N PRO A 23 -4.29 -23.42 1.09
CA PRO A 23 -2.84 -23.62 1.03
C PRO A 23 -2.29 -23.73 -0.41
N GLU A 24 -3.01 -24.37 -1.29
CA GLU A 24 -2.67 -24.54 -2.71
C GLU A 24 -2.72 -23.25 -3.52
N GLU A 25 -3.50 -22.25 -3.09
CA GLU A 25 -3.66 -20.95 -3.76
C GLU A 25 -2.68 -19.89 -3.25
N LEU A 26 -1.94 -20.18 -2.16
CA LEU A 26 -1.12 -19.18 -1.47
C LEU A 26 -0.08 -18.55 -2.40
N MET A 27 0.65 -19.38 -3.16
CA MET A 27 1.72 -18.87 -4.03
C MET A 27 1.16 -18.08 -5.20
N ASP A 28 0.08 -18.53 -5.81
CA ASP A 28 -0.55 -17.83 -6.94
C ASP A 28 -1.10 -16.48 -6.50
N THR A 29 -1.77 -16.44 -5.35
CA THR A 29 -2.26 -15.18 -4.76
C THR A 29 -1.11 -14.22 -4.43
N ALA A 30 -0.01 -14.70 -3.85
CA ALA A 30 1.15 -13.86 -3.57
C ALA A 30 1.78 -13.28 -4.84
N LEU A 31 1.87 -14.08 -5.91
CA LEU A 31 2.38 -13.65 -7.22
C LEU A 31 1.45 -12.63 -7.90
N GLU A 32 0.13 -12.72 -7.70
CA GLU A 32 -0.82 -11.71 -8.17
C GLU A 32 -0.56 -10.35 -7.50
N TYR A 33 -0.38 -10.32 -6.17
CA TYR A 33 0.00 -9.10 -5.47
C TYR A 33 1.34 -8.54 -5.97
N ALA A 34 2.34 -9.40 -6.17
CA ALA A 34 3.63 -8.99 -6.71
C ALA A 34 3.50 -8.35 -8.10
N LYS A 35 2.68 -8.92 -8.99
CA LYS A 35 2.40 -8.35 -10.33
C LYS A 35 1.73 -6.98 -10.24
N ILE A 36 0.78 -6.81 -9.32
CA ILE A 36 0.13 -5.51 -9.09
C ILE A 36 1.17 -4.46 -8.66
N LEU A 37 2.08 -4.82 -7.75
CA LEU A 37 3.13 -3.93 -7.28
C LEU A 37 4.15 -3.59 -8.36
N LEU A 38 4.54 -4.55 -9.19
CA LEU A 38 5.43 -4.33 -10.34
C LEU A 38 4.86 -3.33 -11.37
N GLY A 39 3.54 -3.20 -11.43
CA GLY A 39 2.87 -2.18 -12.26
C GLY A 39 2.85 -0.77 -11.66
N LYS A 40 3.42 -0.56 -10.47
CA LYS A 40 3.44 0.74 -9.79
C LYS A 40 4.82 1.41 -9.95
N SER A 41 4.88 2.71 -9.64
CA SER A 41 6.15 3.43 -9.58
C SER A 41 7.01 2.90 -8.42
N GLU A 42 8.25 2.50 -8.71
CA GLU A 42 9.21 2.07 -7.69
C GLU A 42 9.42 3.15 -6.62
N MET A 43 9.65 4.40 -7.05
CA MET A 43 9.78 5.53 -6.13
C MET A 43 8.50 5.75 -5.31
N GLY A 44 7.33 5.62 -5.92
CA GLY A 44 6.04 5.72 -5.22
C GLY A 44 5.90 4.66 -4.14
N LEU A 45 6.24 3.40 -4.42
CA LEU A 45 6.19 2.32 -3.44
C LEU A 45 7.17 2.54 -2.29
N LEU A 46 8.41 2.95 -2.61
CA LEU A 46 9.45 3.22 -1.61
C LEU A 46 9.01 4.33 -0.64
N LEU A 47 8.56 5.47 -1.17
CA LEU A 47 8.15 6.60 -0.37
C LEU A 47 6.86 6.34 0.42
N THR A 48 5.92 5.57 -0.14
CA THR A 48 4.72 5.13 0.60
C THR A 48 5.12 4.28 1.81
N LYS A 49 6.06 3.35 1.64
CA LYS A 49 6.56 2.53 2.75
C LYS A 49 7.25 3.38 3.82
N GLU A 50 8.04 4.37 3.41
CA GLU A 50 8.68 5.32 4.34
C GLU A 50 7.65 6.10 5.16
N CYS A 51 6.60 6.63 4.51
CA CYS A 51 5.51 7.34 5.19
C CYS A 51 4.78 6.44 6.20
N LEU A 52 4.46 5.21 5.82
CA LEU A 52 3.78 4.26 6.71
C LEU A 52 4.63 3.91 7.94
N ASN A 53 5.92 3.65 7.74
CA ASN A 53 6.83 3.35 8.84
C ASN A 53 6.96 4.54 9.80
N ALA A 54 7.11 5.76 9.27
CA ALA A 54 7.17 6.97 10.10
C ALA A 54 5.89 7.18 10.91
N ALA A 55 4.71 6.90 10.33
CA ALA A 55 3.44 6.96 11.04
C ALA A 55 3.35 5.93 12.18
N MET A 56 3.85 4.71 11.95
CA MET A 56 3.89 3.65 12.97
C MET A 56 4.86 3.96 14.10
N ASP A 57 5.96 4.65 13.83
CA ASP A 57 6.95 5.08 14.83
C ASP A 57 6.47 6.24 15.70
N GLY A 58 5.23 6.70 15.51
CA GLY A 58 4.59 7.69 16.36
C GLY A 58 5.04 9.13 16.10
N SER A 59 5.35 9.46 14.85
CA SER A 59 5.63 10.85 14.45
C SER A 59 4.42 11.76 14.76
N SER A 60 4.68 13.03 15.09
CA SER A 60 3.61 14.01 15.23
C SER A 60 2.90 14.23 13.89
N LEU A 61 1.64 14.70 13.93
CA LEU A 61 0.88 15.01 12.72
C LEU A 61 1.65 15.99 11.80
N ASP A 62 2.28 17.01 12.36
CA ASP A 62 3.06 17.98 11.60
C ASP A 62 4.27 17.34 10.92
N ALA A 63 5.03 16.51 11.64
CA ALA A 63 6.14 15.76 11.07
C ALA A 63 5.67 14.80 9.96
N GLN A 64 4.54 14.12 10.16
CA GLN A 64 3.96 13.23 9.15
C GLN A 64 3.57 13.99 7.88
N LEU A 65 2.90 15.14 8.01
CA LEU A 65 2.54 15.98 6.86
C LEU A 65 3.76 16.49 6.09
N HIS A 66 4.86 16.82 6.78
CA HIS A 66 6.11 17.18 6.13
C HIS A 66 6.71 16.03 5.33
N ILE A 67 6.70 14.82 5.86
CA ILE A 67 7.18 13.61 5.16
C ILE A 67 6.33 13.35 3.92
N GLU A 68 5.02 13.42 4.03
CA GLU A 68 4.09 13.20 2.92
C GLU A 68 4.24 14.25 1.82
N ASN A 69 4.33 15.54 2.16
CA ASN A 69 4.56 16.62 1.21
C ASN A 69 5.88 16.45 0.45
N ARG A 70 6.97 16.11 1.17
CA ARG A 70 8.26 15.80 0.56
C ARG A 70 8.13 14.64 -0.42
N SER A 71 7.47 13.57 -0.01
CA SER A 71 7.29 12.35 -0.82
C SER A 71 6.47 12.62 -2.08
N GLN A 72 5.40 13.40 -1.97
CA GLN A 72 4.60 13.84 -3.12
C GLN A 72 5.41 14.71 -4.09
N THR A 73 6.19 15.65 -3.58
CA THR A 73 7.06 16.52 -4.41
C THR A 73 8.09 15.69 -5.18
N LEU A 74 8.72 14.71 -4.52
CA LEU A 74 9.68 13.80 -5.16
C LEU A 74 9.01 12.93 -6.24
N CYS A 75 7.84 12.36 -5.96
CA CYS A 75 7.07 11.61 -6.94
C CYS A 75 6.68 12.45 -8.16
N ALA A 76 6.30 13.72 -7.95
CA ALA A 76 5.99 14.65 -9.03
C ALA A 76 7.24 14.95 -9.88
N ALA A 77 8.38 15.21 -9.24
CA ALA A 77 9.63 15.55 -9.92
C ALA A 77 10.14 14.42 -10.83
N VAL A 78 9.94 13.15 -10.45
CA VAL A 78 10.33 11.99 -11.27
C VAL A 78 9.23 11.52 -12.24
N GLY A 79 8.15 12.28 -12.41
CA GLY A 79 7.08 11.97 -13.34
C GLY A 79 6.17 10.80 -12.90
N SER A 80 6.30 10.34 -11.67
CA SER A 80 5.53 9.19 -11.15
C SER A 80 4.03 9.46 -11.02
N PHE A 81 3.59 10.71 -11.06
CA PHE A 81 2.18 11.10 -11.00
C PHE A 81 1.43 10.93 -12.32
N GLY A 82 2.12 11.08 -13.47
CA GLY A 82 1.46 11.11 -14.79
C GLY A 82 0.71 9.82 -15.12
N ASN A 83 1.28 8.67 -14.78
CA ASN A 83 0.68 7.36 -15.07
C ASN A 83 -0.49 7.01 -14.15
N ASN A 84 -0.55 7.56 -12.94
CA ASN A 84 -1.65 7.30 -12.00
C ASN A 84 -2.81 8.28 -12.18
N ALA A 85 -2.56 9.54 -12.54
CA ALA A 85 -3.61 10.53 -12.78
C ALA A 85 -4.49 10.16 -14.00
N SER A 86 -3.90 9.61 -15.07
CA SER A 86 -4.65 9.14 -16.24
C SER A 86 -5.60 7.97 -15.93
N ASN A 87 -5.28 7.15 -14.93
CA ASN A 87 -6.15 6.06 -14.49
C ASN A 87 -7.39 6.54 -13.72
N PHE A 88 -7.36 7.74 -13.14
CA PHE A 88 -8.52 8.34 -12.44
C PHE A 88 -9.45 9.08 -13.43
N THR A 89 -8.89 9.72 -14.47
CA THR A 89 -9.67 10.46 -15.46
C THR A 89 -10.37 9.57 -16.49
N ASN A 90 -9.85 8.36 -16.76
CA ASN A 90 -10.45 7.43 -17.73
C ASN A 90 -11.57 6.55 -17.16
N LYS A 91 -11.97 6.70 -15.88
CA LYS A 91 -13.09 5.95 -15.28
C LYS A 91 -14.47 6.52 -15.58
N ASP A 92 -14.56 7.79 -16.00
CA ASP A 92 -15.84 8.47 -16.22
C ASP A 92 -16.39 8.30 -17.65
N ASP A 93 -15.61 7.74 -18.59
CA ASP A 93 -16.03 7.54 -19.98
C ASP A 93 -16.67 6.16 -20.27
N LYS A 94 -16.96 5.37 -19.25
CA LYS A 94 -17.67 4.09 -19.39
C LYS A 94 -18.97 4.08 -18.57
N LYS A 95 -19.92 4.90 -19.00
CA LYS A 95 -21.35 4.73 -18.72
C LYS A 95 -22.14 4.79 -20.01
#